data_14d2f78c893c4d707dafbab5e509ec85
#
_entry.id   14d2f78c893c4d707dafbab5e509ec85
#
_cell.length_a   1.000
_cell.length_b   1.000
_cell.length_c   1.000
_cell.angle_alpha   90.00
_cell.angle_beta   90.00
_cell.angle_gamma   90.00
#
_symmetry.space_group_name_H-M   'P 1'
#
loop_
_entity.id
_entity.type
_entity.pdbx_description
1 polymer ?
#
loop_
_entity_poly.entity_id
_entity_poly.type
_entity_poly.pdbx_seq_one_letter_code
_entity_poly.pdbx_strand_id
1 'polypeptide(L)'
;MKIKDKKLFILRILCVIGVVVGIAMMCNRPIQHQIIRQNQTHAIQHLKKMTPKAIQKNQHKKGNFKFSTVKSMNTSKAVQTHMHPNSNLLGAIAIPDVNMHLPICLGLSDASMSTGGGTMRPDQVMGKGNYALAGHYMTDKGILFSPLENTQIGQNIYLTDLKHVYTYRIYMKKVVDPHSVYLVNNTKKPIVTLITCADGGKNRWAVRGKLVKTVKATSDNLQIFQL
;
A
#
# COMPACT_ATOMS: atom_id res chain seq x y z
N MET A 1 -7.52 -9.31 57.37
CA MET A 1 -6.95 -10.05 56.23
C MET A 1 -5.47 -10.25 56.50
N LYS A 2 -5.02 -11.51 56.70
CA LYS A 2 -3.63 -11.84 57.08
C LYS A 2 -2.66 -11.48 55.95
N ILE A 3 -1.41 -11.12 56.26
CA ILE A 3 -0.38 -10.69 55.30
C ILE A 3 -0.21 -11.72 54.14
N LYS A 4 -0.39 -12.99 54.44
CA LYS A 4 -0.34 -14.11 53.47
C LYS A 4 -1.43 -14.02 52.40
N ASP A 5 -2.64 -13.60 52.79
CA ASP A 5 -3.78 -13.46 51.87
C ASP A 5 -3.60 -12.26 50.92
N LYS A 6 -3.01 -11.17 51.41
CA LYS A 6 -2.66 -10.00 50.56
C LYS A 6 -1.64 -10.35 49.50
N LYS A 7 -0.58 -11.11 49.85
CA LYS A 7 0.44 -11.55 48.88
C LYS A 7 -0.16 -12.45 47.80
N LEU A 8 -1.02 -13.39 48.18
CA LEU A 8 -1.70 -14.29 47.24
C LEU A 8 -2.68 -13.55 46.33
N PHE A 9 -3.38 -12.55 46.86
CA PHE A 9 -4.28 -11.69 46.07
C PHE A 9 -3.49 -10.86 45.04
N ILE A 10 -2.36 -10.23 45.43
CA ILE A 10 -1.49 -9.49 44.53
C ILE A 10 -0.95 -10.40 43.41
N LEU A 11 -0.49 -11.62 43.78
CA LEU A 11 0.00 -12.60 42.79
C LEU A 11 -1.07 -12.96 41.75
N ARG A 12 -2.32 -13.19 42.18
CA ARG A 12 -3.45 -13.46 41.26
C ARG A 12 -3.70 -12.31 40.32
N ILE A 13 -3.68 -11.05 40.81
CA ILE A 13 -3.83 -9.86 39.94
C ILE A 13 -2.71 -9.80 38.90
N LEU A 14 -1.46 -10.01 39.33
CA LEU A 14 -0.33 -10.01 38.40
C LEU A 14 -0.45 -11.09 37.33
N CYS A 15 -0.90 -12.30 37.69
CA CYS A 15 -1.17 -13.36 36.72
C CYS A 15 -2.27 -12.95 35.71
N VAL A 16 -3.38 -12.37 36.18
CA VAL A 16 -4.47 -11.91 35.32
C VAL A 16 -3.96 -10.81 34.37
N ILE A 17 -3.21 -9.83 34.88
CA ILE A 17 -2.62 -8.78 34.05
C ILE A 17 -1.68 -9.40 33.01
N GLY A 18 -0.83 -10.36 33.40
CA GLY A 18 0.05 -11.07 32.47
C GLY A 18 -0.69 -11.76 31.33
N VAL A 19 -1.81 -12.45 31.66
CA VAL A 19 -2.66 -13.10 30.66
C VAL A 19 -3.30 -12.06 29.72
N VAL A 20 -3.86 -10.98 30.26
CA VAL A 20 -4.48 -9.91 29.45
C VAL A 20 -3.46 -9.25 28.50
N VAL A 21 -2.26 -8.94 29.01
CA VAL A 21 -1.17 -8.40 28.19
C VAL A 21 -0.76 -9.39 27.09
N GLY A 22 -0.63 -10.69 27.42
CA GLY A 22 -0.31 -11.73 26.46
C GLY A 22 -1.36 -11.83 25.33
N ILE A 23 -2.64 -11.83 25.68
CA ILE A 23 -3.75 -11.82 24.70
C ILE A 23 -3.70 -10.55 23.85
N ALA A 24 -3.51 -9.38 24.44
CA ALA A 24 -3.41 -8.11 23.71
C ALA A 24 -2.24 -8.11 22.70
N MET A 25 -1.09 -8.67 23.08
CA MET A 25 0.05 -8.82 22.16
C MET A 25 -0.24 -9.78 21.00
N MET A 26 -0.94 -10.89 21.25
CA MET A 26 -1.35 -11.84 20.21
C MET A 26 -2.38 -11.22 19.24
N CYS A 27 -3.32 -10.45 19.75
CA CYS A 27 -4.38 -9.83 18.96
C CYS A 27 -3.92 -8.58 18.18
N ASN A 28 -2.78 -7.99 18.52
CA ASN A 28 -2.30 -6.73 17.92
C ASN A 28 -2.14 -6.82 16.40
N ARG A 29 -1.51 -7.89 15.87
CA ARG A 29 -1.31 -8.07 14.41
C ARG A 29 -2.59 -8.28 13.63
N PRO A 30 -3.49 -9.22 13.99
CA PRO A 30 -4.75 -9.40 13.27
C PRO A 30 -5.62 -8.12 13.32
N ILE A 31 -5.65 -7.39 14.42
CA ILE A 31 -6.36 -6.10 14.52
C ILE A 31 -5.77 -5.09 13.53
N GLN A 32 -4.45 -4.93 13.49
CA GLN A 32 -3.77 -4.07 12.54
C GLN A 32 -4.13 -4.41 11.09
N HIS A 33 -4.07 -5.69 10.71
CA HIS A 33 -4.40 -6.15 9.37
C HIS A 33 -5.85 -5.85 9.00
N GLN A 34 -6.78 -6.07 9.92
CA GLN A 34 -8.20 -5.78 9.68
C GLN A 34 -8.45 -4.28 9.46
N ILE A 35 -7.83 -3.42 10.26
CA ILE A 35 -7.94 -1.97 10.09
C ILE A 35 -7.37 -1.52 8.73
N ILE A 36 -6.21 -2.06 8.32
CA ILE A 36 -5.63 -1.75 7.01
C ILE A 36 -6.56 -2.18 5.88
N ARG A 37 -7.15 -3.38 5.94
CA ARG A 37 -8.13 -3.85 4.94
C ARG A 37 -9.35 -2.92 4.86
N GLN A 38 -9.87 -2.46 6.00
CA GLN A 38 -10.97 -1.49 6.04
C GLN A 38 -10.56 -0.16 5.39
N ASN A 39 -9.36 0.36 5.69
CA ASN A 39 -8.85 1.59 5.08
C ASN A 39 -8.75 1.47 3.55
N GLN A 40 -8.28 0.32 3.03
CA GLN A 40 -8.23 0.04 1.60
C GLN A 40 -9.62 0.01 0.98
N THR A 41 -10.56 -0.73 1.60
CA THR A 41 -11.95 -0.82 1.12
C THR A 41 -12.62 0.54 1.10
N HIS A 42 -12.50 1.34 2.16
CA HIS A 42 -13.05 2.69 2.23
C HIS A 42 -12.46 3.60 1.14
N ALA A 43 -11.15 3.50 0.89
CA ALA A 43 -10.50 4.31 -0.14
C ALA A 43 -10.95 3.91 -1.56
N ILE A 44 -11.12 2.62 -1.85
CA ILE A 44 -11.69 2.13 -3.13
C ILE A 44 -13.13 2.60 -3.28
N GLN A 45 -13.96 2.50 -2.24
CA GLN A 45 -15.34 2.99 -2.27
C GLN A 45 -15.41 4.51 -2.48
N HIS A 46 -14.48 5.26 -1.88
CA HIS A 46 -14.37 6.71 -2.11
C HIS A 46 -13.94 6.99 -3.55
N LEU A 47 -12.94 6.27 -4.07
CA LEU A 47 -12.46 6.40 -5.45
C LEU A 47 -13.59 6.15 -6.46
N LYS A 48 -14.46 5.16 -6.22
CA LYS A 48 -15.62 4.85 -7.04
C LYS A 48 -16.59 6.03 -7.23
N LYS A 49 -16.65 6.93 -6.25
CA LYS A 49 -17.49 8.15 -6.27
C LYS A 49 -16.76 9.36 -6.85
N MET A 50 -15.46 9.26 -7.14
CA MET A 50 -14.66 10.36 -7.67
C MET A 50 -14.80 10.49 -9.18
N THR A 51 -14.53 11.70 -9.67
CA THR A 51 -14.44 12.00 -11.10
C THR A 51 -12.96 12.10 -11.54
N PRO A 52 -12.64 11.87 -12.82
CA PRO A 52 -11.28 12.08 -13.35
C PRO A 52 -10.74 13.51 -13.07
N LYS A 53 -11.62 14.52 -13.08
CA LYS A 53 -11.27 15.91 -12.76
C LYS A 53 -10.83 16.07 -11.29
N ALA A 54 -11.47 15.36 -10.36
CA ALA A 54 -11.08 15.37 -8.95
C ALA A 54 -9.71 14.72 -8.73
N ILE A 55 -9.41 13.63 -9.44
CA ILE A 55 -8.09 12.98 -9.43
C ILE A 55 -7.01 13.94 -9.95
N GLN A 56 -7.26 14.60 -11.09
CA GLN A 56 -6.35 15.58 -11.64
C GLN A 56 -6.06 16.71 -10.65
N LYS A 57 -7.08 17.22 -9.93
CA LYS A 57 -6.89 18.21 -8.87
C LYS A 57 -6.00 17.69 -7.74
N ASN A 58 -6.17 16.44 -7.34
CA ASN A 58 -5.33 15.82 -6.30
C ASN A 58 -3.86 15.70 -6.73
N GLN A 59 -3.58 15.46 -8.02
CA GLN A 59 -2.22 15.34 -8.55
C GLN A 59 -1.39 16.61 -8.37
N HIS A 60 -2.04 17.79 -8.32
CA HIS A 60 -1.38 19.08 -8.12
C HIS A 60 -1.25 19.51 -6.64
N LYS A 61 -1.69 18.67 -5.70
CA LYS A 61 -1.53 18.94 -4.27
C LYS A 61 -0.08 18.73 -3.82
N LYS A 62 0.26 19.32 -2.68
CA LYS A 62 1.55 19.05 -2.03
C LYS A 62 1.58 17.64 -1.46
N GLY A 63 2.61 16.86 -1.77
CA GLY A 63 2.87 15.51 -1.25
C GLY A 63 4.24 15.40 -0.61
N ASN A 64 4.43 14.41 0.26
CA ASN A 64 5.76 14.05 0.76
C ASN A 64 6.32 12.93 -0.12
N PHE A 65 7.45 13.16 -0.77
CA PHE A 65 8.13 12.20 -1.66
C PHE A 65 9.48 11.73 -1.11
N LYS A 66 9.80 12.09 0.15
CA LYS A 66 11.06 11.67 0.80
C LYS A 66 10.94 10.25 1.32
N PHE A 67 11.55 9.29 0.63
CA PHE A 67 11.54 7.89 1.03
C PHE A 67 12.16 7.64 2.41
N SER A 68 13.14 8.46 2.82
CA SER A 68 13.77 8.39 4.14
C SER A 68 12.81 8.66 5.32
N THR A 69 11.66 9.28 5.06
CA THR A 69 10.64 9.54 6.10
C THR A 69 9.66 8.38 6.29
N VAL A 70 9.69 7.38 5.40
CA VAL A 70 8.82 6.19 5.49
C VAL A 70 9.25 5.31 6.67
N LYS A 71 8.39 5.21 7.66
CA LYS A 71 8.59 4.36 8.85
C LYS A 71 7.76 3.08 8.73
N SER A 72 8.18 2.03 9.43
CA SER A 72 7.43 0.77 9.50
C SER A 72 5.98 1.00 9.93
N MET A 73 5.07 0.19 9.36
CA MET A 73 3.67 0.19 9.72
C MET A 73 3.48 -0.35 11.14
N ASN A 74 2.63 0.31 11.93
CA ASN A 74 2.18 -0.16 13.23
C ASN A 74 0.67 0.10 13.39
N THR A 75 0.08 -0.48 14.45
CA THR A 75 -1.36 -0.38 14.71
C THR A 75 -1.81 1.07 14.92
N SER A 76 -1.02 1.90 15.61
CA SER A 76 -1.35 3.31 15.84
C SER A 76 -1.49 4.09 14.52
N LYS A 77 -0.58 3.90 13.57
CA LYS A 77 -0.66 4.53 12.23
C LYS A 77 -1.88 4.04 11.44
N ALA A 78 -2.19 2.73 11.53
CA ALA A 78 -3.36 2.18 10.86
C ALA A 78 -4.67 2.78 11.41
N VAL A 79 -4.78 2.91 12.74
CA VAL A 79 -5.91 3.57 13.42
C VAL A 79 -5.99 5.05 13.06
N GLN A 80 -4.87 5.77 13.10
CA GLN A 80 -4.83 7.19 12.74
C GLN A 80 -5.32 7.41 11.30
N THR A 81 -4.91 6.56 10.36
CA THR A 81 -5.39 6.61 8.97
C THR A 81 -6.88 6.27 8.87
N HIS A 82 -7.37 5.36 9.71
CA HIS A 82 -8.80 5.04 9.77
C HIS A 82 -9.65 6.24 10.23
N MET A 83 -9.17 6.94 11.25
CA MET A 83 -9.84 8.15 11.78
C MET A 83 -9.72 9.36 10.83
N HIS A 84 -8.62 9.46 10.08
CA HIS A 84 -8.32 10.53 9.14
C HIS A 84 -7.99 9.95 7.75
N PRO A 85 -9.01 9.51 6.97
CA PRO A 85 -8.81 8.85 5.69
C PRO A 85 -8.06 9.74 4.70
N ASN A 86 -7.17 9.11 3.92
CA ASN A 86 -6.44 9.81 2.88
C ASN A 86 -7.38 10.22 1.73
N SER A 87 -7.54 11.52 1.53
CA SER A 87 -8.37 12.09 0.45
C SER A 87 -7.58 12.36 -0.85
N ASN A 88 -6.27 12.16 -0.86
CA ASN A 88 -5.41 12.47 -2.01
C ASN A 88 -5.23 11.24 -2.93
N LEU A 89 -6.36 10.62 -3.30
CA LEU A 89 -6.39 9.48 -4.21
C LEU A 89 -6.09 9.95 -5.64
N LEU A 90 -5.28 9.17 -6.36
CA LEU A 90 -4.87 9.41 -7.74
C LEU A 90 -5.39 8.34 -8.71
N GLY A 91 -6.00 7.28 -8.22
CA GLY A 91 -6.49 6.18 -9.01
C GLY A 91 -6.35 4.84 -8.29
N ALA A 92 -6.28 3.76 -9.05
CA ALA A 92 -6.12 2.40 -8.53
C ALA A 92 -5.08 1.60 -9.31
N ILE A 93 -4.54 0.58 -8.65
CA ILE A 93 -3.70 -0.46 -9.21
C ILE A 93 -4.34 -1.83 -8.99
N ALA A 94 -4.27 -2.71 -9.99
CA ALA A 94 -4.65 -4.10 -9.87
C ALA A 94 -3.60 -5.03 -10.50
N ILE A 95 -3.34 -6.17 -9.83
CA ILE A 95 -2.59 -7.31 -10.37
C ILE A 95 -3.41 -8.55 -10.02
N PRO A 96 -4.38 -8.94 -10.88
CA PRO A 96 -5.33 -10.02 -10.58
C PRO A 96 -4.67 -11.35 -10.28
N ASP A 97 -3.57 -11.69 -10.98
CA ASP A 97 -2.84 -12.95 -10.82
C ASP A 97 -2.34 -13.19 -9.38
N VAL A 98 -2.22 -12.13 -8.59
CA VAL A 98 -1.81 -12.21 -7.17
C VAL A 98 -2.85 -11.58 -6.23
N ASN A 99 -4.08 -11.41 -6.71
CA ASN A 99 -5.23 -10.85 -5.97
C ASN A 99 -4.90 -9.49 -5.31
N MET A 100 -4.20 -8.61 -6.02
CA MET A 100 -3.82 -7.28 -5.54
C MET A 100 -4.71 -6.21 -6.17
N HIS A 101 -5.49 -5.49 -5.34
CA HIS A 101 -6.37 -4.39 -5.73
C HIS A 101 -6.24 -3.28 -4.72
N LEU A 102 -5.61 -2.15 -5.09
CA LEU A 102 -5.26 -1.10 -4.14
C LEU A 102 -5.54 0.29 -4.71
N PRO A 103 -5.90 1.26 -3.88
CA PRO A 103 -5.88 2.66 -4.28
C PRO A 103 -4.44 3.15 -4.46
N ILE A 104 -4.28 4.14 -5.34
CA ILE A 104 -3.03 4.90 -5.50
C ILE A 104 -3.22 6.26 -4.84
N CYS A 105 -2.27 6.63 -3.98
CA CYS A 105 -2.27 7.84 -3.19
C CYS A 105 -1.11 8.77 -3.59
N LEU A 106 -1.29 10.07 -3.40
CA LEU A 106 -0.23 11.06 -3.63
C LEU A 106 0.83 10.99 -2.52
N GLY A 107 2.08 10.77 -2.92
CA GLY A 107 3.25 10.80 -2.03
C GLY A 107 3.35 9.62 -1.06
N LEU A 108 4.30 9.70 -0.15
CA LEU A 108 4.75 8.64 0.76
C LEU A 108 4.42 8.95 2.23
N SER A 109 3.34 9.71 2.49
CA SER A 109 2.88 9.92 3.88
C SER A 109 2.44 8.61 4.53
N ASP A 110 2.46 8.56 5.87
CA ASP A 110 1.95 7.38 6.61
C ASP A 110 0.52 7.03 6.19
N ALA A 111 -0.34 8.03 5.96
CA ALA A 111 -1.70 7.83 5.47
C ALA A 111 -1.72 7.23 4.05
N SER A 112 -0.88 7.69 3.11
CA SER A 112 -0.77 7.13 1.76
C SER A 112 -0.32 5.67 1.79
N MET A 113 0.74 5.40 2.55
CA MET A 113 1.38 4.08 2.62
C MET A 113 0.54 3.04 3.38
N SER A 114 -0.31 3.45 4.33
CA SER A 114 -1.23 2.55 5.04
C SER A 114 -2.56 2.34 4.33
N THR A 115 -2.84 3.13 3.30
CA THR A 115 -4.04 2.99 2.47
C THR A 115 -3.78 2.14 1.23
N GLY A 116 -2.64 2.34 0.55
CA GLY A 116 -2.34 1.66 -0.72
C GLY A 116 -0.94 1.93 -1.24
N GLY A 117 -0.81 2.14 -2.54
CA GLY A 117 0.44 2.54 -3.19
C GLY A 117 0.64 4.04 -3.17
N GLY A 118 1.76 4.51 -2.61
CA GLY A 118 2.15 5.91 -2.64
C GLY A 118 3.02 6.25 -3.85
N THR A 119 2.77 7.41 -4.50
CA THR A 119 3.62 7.88 -5.60
C THR A 119 4.98 8.33 -5.08
N MET A 120 6.05 7.99 -5.81
CA MET A 120 7.43 8.25 -5.37
C MET A 120 8.02 9.55 -5.92
N ARG A 121 7.35 10.20 -6.88
CA ARG A 121 7.78 11.48 -7.45
C ARG A 121 6.57 12.39 -7.72
N PRO A 122 6.74 13.71 -7.64
CA PRO A 122 5.64 14.68 -7.84
C PRO A 122 5.20 14.80 -9.31
N ASP A 123 6.11 14.56 -10.25
CA ASP A 123 5.98 14.83 -11.68
C ASP A 123 5.50 13.63 -12.51
N GLN A 124 5.23 12.50 -11.87
CA GLN A 124 4.87 11.28 -12.59
C GLN A 124 3.42 11.26 -13.08
N VAL A 125 3.24 10.77 -14.30
CA VAL A 125 1.94 10.66 -14.97
C VAL A 125 1.75 9.23 -15.45
N MET A 126 0.57 8.63 -15.21
CA MET A 126 0.25 7.29 -15.70
C MET A 126 0.37 7.24 -17.23
N GLY A 127 0.96 6.18 -17.75
CA GLY A 127 1.18 6.01 -19.20
C GLY A 127 2.37 6.77 -19.78
N LYS A 128 3.11 7.55 -18.97
CA LYS A 128 4.29 8.32 -19.42
C LYS A 128 5.47 8.11 -18.50
N GLY A 129 6.67 7.98 -19.08
CA GLY A 129 7.90 7.82 -18.32
C GLY A 129 7.85 6.67 -17.34
N ASN A 130 8.42 6.83 -16.15
CA ASN A 130 8.36 5.84 -15.08
C ASN A 130 7.33 6.24 -14.02
N TYR A 131 6.22 5.51 -13.94
CA TYR A 131 5.23 5.68 -12.86
C TYR A 131 5.63 4.81 -11.67
N ALA A 132 6.31 5.41 -10.70
CA ALA A 132 6.90 4.69 -9.57
C ALA A 132 5.98 4.74 -8.33
N LEU A 133 5.69 3.58 -7.77
CA LEU A 133 4.86 3.40 -6.58
C LEU A 133 5.63 2.63 -5.50
N ALA A 134 5.49 3.06 -4.26
CA ALA A 134 5.92 2.30 -3.09
C ALA A 134 4.72 1.90 -2.24
N GLY A 135 4.84 0.76 -1.56
CA GLY A 135 3.84 0.28 -0.61
C GLY A 135 4.49 -0.56 0.48
N HIS A 136 3.84 -0.66 1.63
CA HIS A 136 4.33 -1.50 2.70
C HIS A 136 4.24 -2.99 2.36
N TYR A 137 5.23 -3.75 2.81
CA TYR A 137 5.18 -5.20 2.91
C TYR A 137 4.70 -5.58 4.32
N MET A 138 3.67 -6.39 4.41
CA MET A 138 3.06 -6.85 5.65
C MET A 138 3.30 -8.35 5.86
N THR A 139 3.23 -8.80 7.11
CA THR A 139 3.32 -10.25 7.43
C THR A 139 2.17 -11.05 6.81
N ASP A 140 0.98 -10.45 6.71
CA ASP A 140 -0.12 -10.99 5.90
C ASP A 140 0.17 -10.70 4.43
N LYS A 141 0.43 -11.75 3.66
CA LYS A 141 0.85 -11.68 2.26
C LYS A 141 -0.23 -11.18 1.29
N GLY A 142 -1.48 -11.03 1.75
CA GLY A 142 -2.59 -10.49 0.97
C GLY A 142 -2.86 -8.99 1.17
N ILE A 143 -1.99 -8.26 1.90
CA ILE A 143 -2.22 -6.84 2.28
C ILE A 143 -1.17 -5.94 1.65
N LEU A 144 -1.61 -4.75 1.20
CA LEU A 144 -0.77 -3.71 0.60
C LEU A 144 0.09 -4.27 -0.55
N PHE A 145 1.41 -4.06 -0.53
CA PHE A 145 2.32 -4.53 -1.58
C PHE A 145 2.95 -5.91 -1.31
N SER A 146 2.52 -6.61 -0.25
CA SER A 146 3.03 -7.96 0.05
C SER A 146 2.80 -8.96 -1.09
N PRO A 147 1.68 -8.91 -1.88
CA PRO A 147 1.48 -9.81 -2.99
C PRO A 147 2.53 -9.71 -4.11
N LEU A 148 3.31 -8.61 -4.18
CA LEU A 148 4.33 -8.43 -5.21
C LEU A 148 5.40 -9.55 -5.20
N GLU A 149 5.66 -10.15 -4.04
CA GLU A 149 6.60 -11.27 -3.94
C GLU A 149 6.18 -12.50 -4.76
N ASN A 150 4.88 -12.63 -5.07
CA ASN A 150 4.31 -13.75 -5.80
C ASN A 150 4.11 -13.45 -7.30
N THR A 151 4.36 -12.20 -7.76
CA THR A 151 4.23 -11.85 -9.17
C THR A 151 5.25 -12.60 -10.02
N GLN A 152 4.94 -12.77 -11.31
CA GLN A 152 5.81 -13.42 -12.30
C GLN A 152 6.01 -12.54 -13.52
N ILE A 153 7.14 -12.72 -14.21
CA ILE A 153 7.39 -12.07 -15.52
C ILE A 153 6.30 -12.54 -16.49
N GLY A 154 5.78 -11.60 -17.29
CA GLY A 154 4.69 -11.85 -18.24
C GLY A 154 3.28 -11.54 -17.71
N GLN A 155 3.08 -11.44 -16.39
CA GLN A 155 1.80 -11.02 -15.81
C GLN A 155 1.52 -9.54 -16.07
N ASN A 156 0.26 -9.14 -15.92
CA ASN A 156 -0.16 -7.78 -16.17
C ASN A 156 -0.37 -6.99 -14.87
N ILE A 157 0.09 -5.74 -14.90
CA ILE A 157 -0.23 -4.70 -13.92
C ILE A 157 -1.19 -3.74 -14.61
N TYR A 158 -2.32 -3.46 -13.97
CA TYR A 158 -3.30 -2.48 -14.44
C TYR A 158 -3.28 -1.26 -13.56
N LEU A 159 -3.27 -0.07 -14.17
CA LEU A 159 -3.45 1.22 -13.47
C LEU A 159 -4.64 1.95 -14.05
N THR A 160 -5.34 2.74 -13.25
CA THR A 160 -6.36 3.67 -13.73
C THR A 160 -6.34 5.00 -13.01
N ASP A 161 -6.57 6.07 -13.76
CA ASP A 161 -6.84 7.43 -13.30
C ASP A 161 -8.35 7.77 -13.42
N LEU A 162 -9.21 6.76 -13.58
CA LEU A 162 -10.64 6.82 -13.90
C LEU A 162 -10.96 7.40 -15.28
N LYS A 163 -9.97 7.91 -16.03
CA LYS A 163 -10.11 8.37 -17.39
C LYS A 163 -9.65 7.32 -18.40
N HIS A 164 -8.56 6.62 -18.05
CA HIS A 164 -7.97 5.55 -18.84
C HIS A 164 -7.62 4.36 -17.97
N VAL A 165 -7.54 3.19 -18.59
CA VAL A 165 -6.93 1.99 -18.04
C VAL A 165 -5.64 1.72 -18.80
N TYR A 166 -4.55 1.61 -18.05
CA TYR A 166 -3.20 1.38 -18.55
C TYR A 166 -2.79 -0.03 -18.20
N THR A 167 -2.44 -0.86 -19.19
CA THR A 167 -1.95 -2.22 -18.99
C THR A 167 -0.44 -2.24 -19.18
N TYR A 168 0.26 -2.71 -18.16
CA TYR A 168 1.71 -2.90 -18.19
C TYR A 168 2.02 -4.38 -18.05
N ARG A 169 2.95 -4.90 -18.87
CA ARG A 169 3.43 -6.29 -18.77
C ARG A 169 4.73 -6.36 -17.99
N ILE A 170 4.77 -7.19 -16.96
CA ILE A 170 5.95 -7.37 -16.10
C ILE A 170 7.10 -7.94 -16.93
N TYR A 171 8.25 -7.26 -16.92
CA TYR A 171 9.49 -7.70 -17.59
C TYR A 171 10.66 -7.87 -16.62
N MET A 172 10.55 -7.34 -15.42
CA MET A 172 11.57 -7.45 -14.38
C MET A 172 10.92 -7.64 -13.01
N LYS A 173 11.43 -8.62 -12.28
CA LYS A 173 11.19 -8.81 -10.84
C LYS A 173 12.50 -9.20 -10.21
N LYS A 174 12.98 -8.42 -9.23
CA LYS A 174 14.26 -8.65 -8.56
C LYS A 174 14.19 -8.18 -7.11
N VAL A 175 14.98 -8.80 -6.25
CA VAL A 175 15.36 -8.23 -4.95
C VAL A 175 16.56 -7.32 -5.21
N VAL A 176 16.50 -6.10 -4.69
CA VAL A 176 17.51 -5.05 -4.92
C VAL A 176 17.89 -4.39 -3.59
N ASP A 177 19.06 -3.77 -3.57
CA ASP A 177 19.53 -2.98 -2.45
C ASP A 177 18.60 -1.76 -2.20
N PRO A 178 18.35 -1.37 -0.94
CA PRO A 178 17.53 -0.21 -0.58
C PRO A 178 17.96 1.11 -1.22
N HIS A 179 19.25 1.25 -1.53
CA HIS A 179 19.82 2.45 -2.14
C HIS A 179 19.74 2.45 -3.69
N SER A 180 19.06 1.48 -4.29
CA SER A 180 18.83 1.41 -5.74
C SER A 180 17.85 2.49 -6.24
N VAL A 181 18.06 3.75 -5.83
CA VAL A 181 17.18 4.90 -6.12
C VAL A 181 17.03 5.18 -7.62
N TYR A 182 18.00 4.76 -8.45
CA TYR A 182 17.92 4.88 -9.91
C TYR A 182 16.70 4.22 -10.52
N LEU A 183 16.12 3.21 -9.83
CA LEU A 183 14.94 2.50 -10.30
C LEU A 183 13.69 3.39 -10.37
N VAL A 184 13.65 4.45 -9.59
CA VAL A 184 12.50 5.38 -9.57
C VAL A 184 12.71 6.60 -10.47
N ASN A 185 13.90 6.76 -11.06
CA ASN A 185 14.16 7.83 -12.00
C ASN A 185 13.22 7.78 -13.21
N ASN A 186 12.96 8.94 -13.81
CA ASN A 186 12.14 9.01 -15.00
C ASN A 186 12.82 8.30 -16.19
N THR A 187 12.01 7.83 -17.13
CA THR A 187 12.47 7.09 -18.30
C THR A 187 11.83 7.61 -19.59
N LYS A 188 12.52 7.42 -20.73
CA LYS A 188 11.94 7.78 -22.04
C LYS A 188 10.76 6.87 -22.42
N LYS A 189 10.84 5.57 -22.10
CA LYS A 189 9.77 4.59 -22.38
C LYS A 189 8.78 4.54 -21.22
N PRO A 190 7.48 4.41 -21.49
CA PRO A 190 6.48 4.32 -20.44
C PRO A 190 6.56 2.98 -19.71
N ILE A 191 6.87 3.05 -18.41
CA ILE A 191 6.96 1.89 -17.52
C ILE A 191 6.27 2.19 -16.19
N VAL A 192 5.96 1.13 -15.45
CA VAL A 192 5.60 1.19 -14.03
C VAL A 192 6.71 0.54 -13.21
N THR A 193 7.03 1.12 -12.06
CA THR A 193 7.96 0.54 -11.07
C THR A 193 7.25 0.42 -9.74
N LEU A 194 7.19 -0.79 -9.18
CA LEU A 194 6.57 -1.09 -7.89
C LEU A 194 7.66 -1.51 -6.91
N ILE A 195 7.74 -0.86 -5.76
CA ILE A 195 8.76 -1.09 -4.73
C ILE A 195 8.10 -1.45 -3.40
N THR A 196 8.58 -2.50 -2.76
CA THR A 196 8.21 -2.85 -1.38
C THR A 196 9.38 -3.47 -0.63
N CYS A 197 9.25 -3.64 0.69
CA CYS A 197 10.29 -4.27 1.49
C CYS A 197 10.44 -5.76 1.15
N ALA A 198 11.67 -6.27 1.26
CA ALA A 198 12.04 -7.67 1.20
C ALA A 198 13.00 -8.00 2.34
N ASP A 199 13.17 -9.29 2.66
CA ASP A 199 14.13 -9.80 3.64
C ASP A 199 14.06 -9.07 5.01
N GLY A 200 12.85 -8.92 5.52
CA GLY A 200 12.62 -8.22 6.79
C GLY A 200 12.96 -6.72 6.74
N GLY A 201 12.99 -6.12 5.55
CA GLY A 201 13.31 -4.71 5.34
C GLY A 201 14.76 -4.44 4.98
N LYS A 202 15.63 -5.46 4.93
CA LYS A 202 17.03 -5.32 4.52
C LYS A 202 17.15 -4.98 3.03
N ASN A 203 16.29 -5.55 2.22
CA ASN A 203 16.26 -5.39 0.76
C ASN A 203 14.89 -4.86 0.29
N ARG A 204 14.73 -4.72 -1.05
CA ARG A 204 13.49 -4.31 -1.69
C ARG A 204 13.10 -5.25 -2.82
N TRP A 205 11.84 -5.67 -2.89
CA TRP A 205 11.25 -6.16 -4.11
C TRP A 205 11.07 -5.01 -5.09
N ALA A 206 11.61 -5.15 -6.29
CA ALA A 206 11.40 -4.24 -7.41
C ALA A 206 10.74 -5.01 -8.55
N VAL A 207 9.50 -4.61 -8.91
CA VAL A 207 8.77 -5.16 -10.04
C VAL A 207 8.58 -4.06 -11.06
N ARG A 208 8.92 -4.31 -12.35
CA ARG A 208 8.78 -3.32 -13.43
C ARG A 208 7.97 -3.89 -14.59
N GLY A 209 7.02 -3.11 -15.06
CA GLY A 209 6.21 -3.42 -16.23
C GLY A 209 6.38 -2.39 -17.34
N LYS A 210 6.37 -2.85 -18.62
CA LYS A 210 6.32 -1.98 -19.81
C LYS A 210 4.87 -1.75 -20.19
N LEU A 211 4.50 -0.52 -20.54
CA LEU A 211 3.16 -0.21 -21.08
C LEU A 211 2.93 -0.96 -22.39
N VAL A 212 1.84 -1.72 -22.45
CA VAL A 212 1.45 -2.50 -23.64
C VAL A 212 0.11 -2.05 -24.21
N LYS A 213 -0.77 -1.44 -23.40
CA LYS A 213 -2.08 -0.99 -23.83
C LYS A 213 -2.58 0.19 -23.00
N THR A 214 -3.28 1.11 -23.65
CA THR A 214 -4.06 2.17 -22.98
C THR A 214 -5.43 2.22 -23.64
N VAL A 215 -6.48 2.16 -22.82
CA VAL A 215 -7.88 2.24 -23.28
C VAL A 215 -8.64 3.26 -22.46
N LYS A 216 -9.74 3.79 -22.97
CA LYS A 216 -10.65 4.64 -22.20
C LYS A 216 -11.29 3.82 -21.08
N ALA A 217 -11.42 4.41 -19.88
CA ALA A 217 -12.10 3.77 -18.76
C ALA A 217 -13.60 3.62 -19.08
N THR A 218 -14.14 2.43 -18.81
CA THR A 218 -15.55 2.07 -18.89
C THR A 218 -15.92 1.30 -17.63
N SER A 219 -17.21 1.19 -17.32
CA SER A 219 -17.69 0.41 -16.17
C SER A 219 -17.12 -1.02 -16.17
N ASP A 220 -17.06 -1.66 -17.35
CA ASP A 220 -16.59 -3.05 -17.46
C ASP A 220 -15.11 -3.20 -17.15
N ASN A 221 -14.25 -2.32 -17.70
CA ASN A 221 -12.81 -2.44 -17.48
C ASN A 221 -12.33 -1.86 -16.14
N LEU A 222 -13.18 -1.11 -15.44
CA LEU A 222 -12.94 -0.65 -14.08
C LEU A 222 -13.24 -1.73 -13.04
N GLN A 223 -14.03 -2.76 -13.37
CA GLN A 223 -14.31 -3.88 -12.43
C GLN A 223 -13.04 -4.60 -11.98
N ILE A 224 -11.99 -4.63 -12.83
CA ILE A 224 -10.69 -5.22 -12.46
C ILE A 224 -10.04 -4.55 -11.23
N PHE A 225 -10.46 -3.33 -10.89
CA PHE A 225 -10.01 -2.59 -9.71
C PHE A 225 -11.03 -2.63 -8.57
N GLN A 226 -12.13 -3.36 -8.72
CA GLN A 226 -13.29 -3.36 -7.81
C GLN A 226 -14.02 -1.99 -7.76
N LEU A 227 -13.98 -1.24 -8.87
CA LEU A 227 -14.59 0.08 -9.06
C LEU A 227 -15.91 0.00 -9.83
#